data_7e48c1aa10fcc9c763ee23d769480396
#
_entry.id   7e48c1aa10fcc9c763ee23d769480396
#
_cell.length_a   1.000
_cell.length_b   1.000
_cell.length_c   1.000
_cell.angle_alpha   90.00
_cell.angle_beta   90.00
_cell.angle_gamma   90.00
#
_symmetry.space_group_name_H-M   'P 1'
#
loop_
_entity.id
_entity.type
_entity.pdbx_description
1 polymer ?
#
loop_
_entity_poly.entity_id
_entity_poly.type
_entity_poly.pdbx_seq_one_letter_code
_entity_poly.pdbx_strand_id
1 'polypeptide(L)'
;MINIVIVDDSATSRATLEKTLNVNFRHKFHVVALCESVDTAIIAIKKFKPKLVFLDIEMPHKNGFDLLKEIELIDFEFIFTTSHPEYAIKALQAEALDYLIKPVNTDDLILAIERFEIKLSKKIIFNNDIKPKPDSMPNGDEVLKKIALPTENGYEFLKINSIIYCEASSNYCKIICIDGKEILLAKTLKNIQELLPTNLFQRIHKSYLVNLNYIARFDRTNSLEIELQNGKKLPVSFRQKDNFLNVFKNKV
;
A
#
# COMPACT_ATOMS: atom_id res chain seq x y z
N MET A 1 15.39 -9.99 -12.30
CA MET A 1 13.98 -10.40 -12.40
C MET A 1 13.55 -11.01 -11.07
N ILE A 2 12.32 -10.73 -10.65
CA ILE A 2 11.75 -11.21 -9.37
C ILE A 2 11.04 -12.53 -9.64
N ASN A 3 11.39 -13.57 -8.88
CA ASN A 3 10.74 -14.88 -8.99
C ASN A 3 9.33 -14.84 -8.40
N ILE A 4 8.35 -15.35 -9.16
CA ILE A 4 6.95 -15.50 -8.79
C ILE A 4 6.53 -16.97 -8.86
N VAL A 5 5.68 -17.38 -7.92
CA VAL A 5 4.98 -18.68 -7.98
C VAL A 5 3.48 -18.39 -8.08
N ILE A 6 2.78 -19.15 -8.91
CA ILE A 6 1.32 -19.13 -9.03
C ILE A 6 0.78 -20.48 -8.55
N VAL A 7 -0.16 -20.40 -7.60
CA VAL A 7 -0.79 -21.58 -6.97
C VAL A 7 -2.29 -21.50 -7.18
N ASP A 8 -2.86 -22.43 -7.91
CA ASP A 8 -4.28 -22.46 -8.26
C ASP A 8 -4.58 -23.88 -8.80
N ASP A 9 -5.65 -24.53 -8.45
CA ASP A 9 -5.97 -25.87 -8.94
C ASP A 9 -6.41 -25.86 -10.41
N SER A 10 -6.97 -24.74 -10.88
CA SER A 10 -7.39 -24.56 -12.27
C SER A 10 -6.21 -24.26 -13.21
N ALA A 11 -5.90 -25.16 -14.13
CA ALA A 11 -4.87 -24.93 -15.15
C ALA A 11 -5.14 -23.68 -16.01
N THR A 12 -6.41 -23.40 -16.29
CA THR A 12 -6.83 -22.22 -17.07
C THR A 12 -6.54 -20.94 -16.30
N SER A 13 -6.83 -20.90 -14.99
CA SER A 13 -6.55 -19.74 -14.12
C SER A 13 -5.05 -19.46 -14.06
N ARG A 14 -4.23 -20.52 -13.86
CA ARG A 14 -2.77 -20.40 -13.87
C ARG A 14 -2.23 -19.81 -15.16
N ALA A 15 -2.66 -20.37 -16.30
CA ALA A 15 -2.21 -19.93 -17.62
C ALA A 15 -2.66 -18.50 -17.95
N THR A 16 -3.87 -18.12 -17.55
CA THR A 16 -4.39 -16.76 -17.76
C THR A 16 -3.60 -15.74 -16.95
N LEU A 17 -3.36 -16.01 -15.68
CA LEU A 17 -2.60 -15.10 -14.80
C LEU A 17 -1.15 -14.99 -15.26
N GLU A 18 -0.50 -16.11 -15.60
CA GLU A 18 0.87 -16.12 -16.16
C GLU A 18 0.95 -15.30 -17.44
N LYS A 19 0.00 -15.48 -18.38
CA LYS A 19 -0.06 -14.69 -19.62
C LYS A 19 -0.20 -13.20 -19.33
N THR A 20 -1.09 -12.83 -18.40
CA THR A 20 -1.32 -11.41 -18.03
C THR A 20 -0.07 -10.80 -17.41
N LEU A 21 0.63 -11.52 -16.53
CA LEU A 21 1.90 -11.09 -15.95
C LEU A 21 2.99 -10.94 -17.02
N ASN A 22 3.11 -11.88 -17.95
CA ASN A 22 4.09 -11.84 -19.03
C ASN A 22 3.83 -10.71 -20.02
N VAL A 23 2.57 -10.37 -20.31
CA VAL A 23 2.23 -9.25 -21.21
C VAL A 23 2.55 -7.90 -20.56
N ASN A 24 2.15 -7.71 -19.31
CA ASN A 24 2.22 -6.39 -18.67
C ASN A 24 3.54 -6.14 -17.91
N PHE A 25 4.26 -7.19 -17.51
CA PHE A 25 5.41 -7.07 -16.59
C PHE A 25 6.62 -7.93 -17.01
N ARG A 26 6.77 -8.26 -18.29
CA ARG A 26 7.78 -9.17 -18.86
C ARG A 26 9.22 -8.94 -18.41
N HIS A 27 9.59 -7.69 -18.14
CA HIS A 27 10.96 -7.35 -17.75
C HIS A 27 11.19 -7.32 -16.23
N LYS A 28 10.12 -7.43 -15.44
CA LYS A 28 10.17 -7.35 -13.98
C LYS A 28 10.10 -8.71 -13.31
N PHE A 29 9.23 -9.58 -13.79
CA PHE A 29 8.87 -10.83 -13.15
C PHE A 29 9.23 -12.05 -13.99
N HIS A 30 9.51 -13.14 -13.29
CA HIS A 30 9.73 -14.46 -13.85
C HIS A 30 8.88 -15.47 -13.08
N VAL A 31 7.89 -16.05 -13.73
CA VAL A 31 7.08 -17.14 -13.17
C VAL A 31 7.92 -18.40 -13.17
N VAL A 32 8.40 -18.80 -12.00
CA VAL A 32 9.32 -19.94 -11.83
C VAL A 32 8.60 -21.26 -11.58
N ALA A 33 7.33 -21.22 -11.18
CA ALA A 33 6.51 -22.40 -11.00
C ALA A 33 5.01 -22.07 -11.10
N LEU A 34 4.27 -23.03 -11.67
CA LEU A 34 2.81 -23.10 -11.70
C LEU A 34 2.41 -24.34 -10.87
N CYS A 35 1.79 -24.13 -9.73
CA CYS A 35 1.47 -25.19 -8.78
C CYS A 35 -0.04 -25.43 -8.75
N GLU A 36 -0.45 -26.69 -8.75
CA GLU A 36 -1.87 -27.07 -8.74
C GLU A 36 -2.40 -27.42 -7.34
N SER A 37 -1.54 -27.40 -6.33
CA SER A 37 -1.89 -27.76 -4.96
C SER A 37 -0.94 -27.11 -3.96
N VAL A 38 -1.35 -27.12 -2.68
CA VAL A 38 -0.53 -26.67 -1.56
C VAL A 38 0.79 -27.45 -1.48
N ASP A 39 0.76 -28.77 -1.67
CA ASP A 39 1.96 -29.59 -1.53
C ASP A 39 2.99 -29.29 -2.63
N THR A 40 2.55 -29.10 -3.88
CA THR A 40 3.44 -28.69 -4.97
C THR A 40 3.96 -27.26 -4.77
N ALA A 41 3.14 -26.38 -4.20
CA ALA A 41 3.55 -25.02 -3.90
C ALA A 41 4.64 -24.95 -2.81
N ILE A 42 4.53 -25.74 -1.74
CA ILE A 42 5.54 -25.80 -0.67
C ILE A 42 6.90 -26.22 -1.25
N ILE A 43 6.91 -27.23 -2.11
CA ILE A 43 8.15 -27.69 -2.78
C ILE A 43 8.75 -26.57 -3.64
N ALA A 44 7.91 -25.91 -4.44
CA ALA A 44 8.33 -24.84 -5.34
C ALA A 44 8.87 -23.63 -4.54
N ILE A 45 8.18 -23.22 -3.47
CA ILE A 45 8.59 -22.09 -2.62
C ILE A 45 9.94 -22.36 -1.95
N LYS A 46 10.14 -23.55 -1.39
CA LYS A 46 11.42 -23.95 -0.78
C LYS A 46 12.57 -23.96 -1.81
N LYS A 47 12.29 -24.43 -3.03
CA LYS A 47 13.29 -24.54 -4.11
C LYS A 47 13.64 -23.20 -4.73
N PHE A 48 12.65 -22.40 -5.10
CA PHE A 48 12.86 -21.18 -5.90
C PHE A 48 12.92 -19.89 -5.09
N LYS A 49 12.56 -19.94 -3.79
CA LYS A 49 12.53 -18.79 -2.88
C LYS A 49 11.91 -17.54 -3.52
N PRO A 50 10.66 -17.62 -3.99
CA PRO A 50 10.00 -16.51 -4.67
C PRO A 50 9.89 -15.31 -3.73
N LYS A 51 9.73 -14.12 -4.31
CA LYS A 51 9.42 -12.91 -3.52
C LYS A 51 7.94 -12.57 -3.53
N LEU A 52 7.19 -13.16 -4.45
CA LEU A 52 5.73 -13.00 -4.56
C LEU A 52 5.09 -14.35 -4.91
N VAL A 53 3.99 -14.66 -4.24
CA VAL A 53 3.16 -15.83 -4.50
C VAL A 53 1.74 -15.37 -4.77
N PHE A 54 1.18 -15.73 -5.92
CA PHE A 54 -0.26 -15.67 -6.15
C PHE A 54 -0.86 -16.98 -5.67
N LEU A 55 -1.86 -16.91 -4.82
CA LEU A 55 -2.38 -18.06 -4.08
C LEU A 55 -3.89 -18.12 -4.14
N ASP A 56 -4.41 -19.16 -4.78
CA ASP A 56 -5.84 -19.43 -4.67
C ASP A 56 -6.21 -19.84 -3.23
N ILE A 57 -7.37 -19.39 -2.81
CA ILE A 57 -7.90 -19.78 -1.50
C ILE A 57 -8.53 -21.17 -1.59
N GLU A 58 -9.38 -21.41 -2.56
CA GLU A 58 -10.10 -22.67 -2.66
C GLU A 58 -9.41 -23.65 -3.60
N MET A 59 -8.81 -24.66 -3.01
CA MET A 59 -8.20 -25.80 -3.72
C MET A 59 -8.63 -27.11 -3.08
N PRO A 60 -8.65 -28.23 -3.84
CA PRO A 60 -8.96 -29.55 -3.27
C PRO A 60 -8.02 -29.96 -2.14
N HIS A 61 -8.54 -30.60 -1.12
CA HIS A 61 -7.85 -31.13 0.05
C HIS A 61 -7.30 -30.09 1.01
N LYS A 62 -6.53 -29.11 0.55
CA LYS A 62 -5.92 -28.03 1.35
C LYS A 62 -6.18 -26.70 0.70
N ASN A 63 -6.59 -25.71 1.47
CA ASN A 63 -6.83 -24.35 0.98
C ASN A 63 -5.58 -23.44 1.09
N GLY A 64 -5.64 -22.25 0.51
CA GLY A 64 -4.51 -21.32 0.52
C GLY A 64 -4.06 -20.88 1.91
N PHE A 65 -4.96 -20.85 2.90
CA PHE A 65 -4.58 -20.55 4.30
C PHE A 65 -3.81 -21.71 4.94
N ASP A 66 -4.04 -22.95 4.51
CA ASP A 66 -3.30 -24.09 5.02
C ASP A 66 -1.85 -24.07 4.55
N LEU A 67 -1.59 -23.59 3.31
CA LEU A 67 -0.23 -23.34 2.83
C LEU A 67 0.54 -22.41 3.77
N LEU A 68 -0.08 -21.31 4.21
CA LEU A 68 0.56 -20.35 5.11
C LEU A 68 0.86 -20.93 6.49
N LYS A 69 0.06 -21.88 6.96
CA LYS A 69 0.29 -22.58 8.24
C LYS A 69 1.42 -23.63 8.16
N GLU A 70 1.56 -24.28 7.00
CA GLU A 70 2.54 -25.35 6.79
C GLU A 70 3.94 -24.83 6.44
N ILE A 71 4.08 -23.55 6.06
CA ILE A 71 5.37 -22.92 5.82
C ILE A 71 5.92 -22.35 7.12
N GLU A 72 7.06 -22.89 7.58
CA GLU A 72 7.73 -22.46 8.82
C GLU A 72 8.18 -21.00 8.82
N LEU A 73 8.62 -20.50 7.66
CA LEU A 73 9.09 -19.13 7.49
C LEU A 73 8.56 -18.53 6.19
N ILE A 74 7.70 -17.52 6.31
CA ILE A 74 7.18 -16.75 5.18
C ILE A 74 8.16 -15.59 4.89
N ASP A 75 9.06 -15.77 3.91
CA ASP A 75 9.97 -14.71 3.40
C ASP A 75 9.57 -14.27 1.99
N PHE A 76 8.28 -14.23 1.74
CA PHE A 76 7.68 -13.76 0.48
C PHE A 76 6.40 -12.99 0.78
N GLU A 77 6.02 -12.13 -0.14
CA GLU A 77 4.69 -11.52 -0.12
C GLU A 77 3.70 -12.43 -0.85
N PHE A 78 2.44 -12.39 -0.47
CA PHE A 78 1.42 -13.17 -1.16
C PHE A 78 0.17 -12.35 -1.44
N ILE A 79 -0.44 -12.65 -2.60
CA ILE A 79 -1.69 -12.07 -3.05
C ILE A 79 -2.67 -13.21 -3.22
N PHE A 80 -3.79 -13.15 -2.52
CA PHE A 80 -4.84 -14.13 -2.75
C PHE A 80 -5.57 -13.88 -4.06
N THR A 81 -5.89 -14.98 -4.77
CA THR A 81 -6.79 -14.98 -5.92
C THR A 81 -7.95 -15.92 -5.61
N THR A 82 -9.20 -15.52 -5.82
CA THR A 82 -10.35 -16.37 -5.48
C THR A 82 -11.63 -15.92 -6.18
N SER A 83 -12.58 -16.83 -6.33
CA SER A 83 -13.95 -16.53 -6.79
C SER A 83 -14.88 -16.09 -5.66
N HIS A 84 -14.40 -16.09 -4.40
CA HIS A 84 -15.20 -15.95 -3.18
C HIS A 84 -14.88 -14.67 -2.40
N PRO A 85 -15.66 -13.57 -2.58
CA PRO A 85 -15.40 -12.29 -1.92
C PRO A 85 -15.50 -12.33 -0.39
N GLU A 86 -16.18 -13.31 0.20
CA GLU A 86 -16.34 -13.49 1.64
C GLU A 86 -15.03 -13.77 2.39
N TYR A 87 -13.98 -14.21 1.72
CA TYR A 87 -12.66 -14.44 2.34
C TYR A 87 -11.82 -13.18 2.54
N ALA A 88 -12.26 -12.01 2.06
CA ALA A 88 -11.50 -10.77 2.14
C ALA A 88 -11.05 -10.41 3.56
N ILE A 89 -11.93 -10.60 4.57
CA ILE A 89 -11.60 -10.35 5.98
C ILE A 89 -10.51 -11.31 6.48
N LYS A 90 -10.60 -12.60 6.11
CA LYS A 90 -9.58 -13.60 6.49
C LYS A 90 -8.24 -13.34 5.81
N ALA A 91 -8.26 -12.89 4.55
CA ALA A 91 -7.06 -12.50 3.82
C ALA A 91 -6.34 -11.33 4.51
N LEU A 92 -7.10 -10.32 4.98
CA LEU A 92 -6.56 -9.19 5.75
C LEU A 92 -5.95 -9.65 7.08
N GLN A 93 -6.61 -10.58 7.80
CA GLN A 93 -6.09 -11.15 9.05
C GLN A 93 -4.82 -11.99 8.85
N ALA A 94 -4.66 -12.61 7.67
CA ALA A 94 -3.46 -13.34 7.28
C ALA A 94 -2.31 -12.43 6.80
N GLU A 95 -2.48 -11.09 6.85
CA GLU A 95 -1.53 -10.09 6.38
C GLU A 95 -1.18 -10.22 4.88
N ALA A 96 -2.14 -10.71 4.08
CA ALA A 96 -1.99 -10.73 2.63
C ALA A 96 -1.65 -9.33 2.10
N LEU A 97 -0.77 -9.27 1.12
CA LEU A 97 -0.42 -8.02 0.46
C LEU A 97 -1.63 -7.43 -0.27
N ASP A 98 -2.39 -8.30 -0.92
CA ASP A 98 -3.62 -7.94 -1.64
C ASP A 98 -4.55 -9.15 -1.81
N TYR A 99 -5.72 -8.86 -2.40
CA TYR A 99 -6.79 -9.82 -2.60
C TYR A 99 -7.47 -9.54 -3.95
N LEU A 100 -7.41 -10.48 -4.88
CA LEU A 100 -7.95 -10.34 -6.23
C LEU A 100 -9.12 -11.30 -6.46
N ILE A 101 -10.24 -10.77 -6.95
CA ILE A 101 -11.41 -11.59 -7.29
C ILE A 101 -11.27 -12.12 -8.72
N LYS A 102 -11.51 -13.41 -8.91
CA LYS A 102 -11.56 -14.04 -10.24
C LYS A 102 -12.88 -13.69 -10.98
N PRO A 103 -12.85 -13.40 -12.28
CA PRO A 103 -11.65 -13.35 -13.13
C PRO A 103 -10.76 -12.15 -12.77
N VAL A 104 -9.45 -12.40 -12.63
CA VAL A 104 -8.50 -11.35 -12.24
C VAL A 104 -8.48 -10.26 -13.30
N ASN A 105 -8.93 -9.07 -12.90
CA ASN A 105 -8.90 -7.88 -13.75
C ASN A 105 -7.46 -7.38 -13.87
N THR A 106 -7.07 -6.93 -15.06
CA THR A 106 -5.72 -6.39 -15.33
C THR A 106 -5.43 -5.15 -14.48
N ASP A 107 -6.39 -4.25 -14.29
CA ASP A 107 -6.21 -3.03 -13.51
C ASP A 107 -5.99 -3.34 -12.01
N ASP A 108 -6.76 -4.28 -11.46
CA ASP A 108 -6.58 -4.73 -10.07
C ASP A 108 -5.23 -5.42 -9.89
N LEU A 109 -4.79 -6.22 -10.87
CA LEU A 109 -3.47 -6.85 -10.86
C LEU A 109 -2.35 -5.80 -10.87
N ILE A 110 -2.46 -4.76 -11.70
CA ILE A 110 -1.49 -3.66 -11.76
C ILE A 110 -1.37 -3.00 -10.38
N LEU A 111 -2.49 -2.67 -9.73
CA LEU A 111 -2.51 -2.06 -8.41
C LEU A 111 -1.87 -2.95 -7.33
N ALA A 112 -2.15 -4.26 -7.38
CA ALA A 112 -1.56 -5.23 -6.46
C ALA A 112 -0.04 -5.35 -6.64
N ILE A 113 0.44 -5.34 -7.88
CA ILE A 113 1.88 -5.35 -8.20
C ILE A 113 2.55 -4.05 -7.72
N GLU A 114 1.93 -2.90 -7.88
CA GLU A 114 2.47 -1.63 -7.38
C GLU A 114 2.64 -1.64 -5.85
N ARG A 115 1.66 -2.18 -5.12
CA ARG A 115 1.76 -2.37 -3.67
C ARG A 115 2.93 -3.29 -3.31
N PHE A 116 3.13 -4.36 -4.07
CA PHE A 116 4.27 -5.25 -3.91
C PHE A 116 5.60 -4.52 -4.11
N GLU A 117 5.75 -3.74 -5.17
CA GLU A 117 6.97 -2.97 -5.46
C GLU A 117 7.30 -1.97 -4.34
N ILE A 118 6.28 -1.28 -3.82
CA ILE A 118 6.42 -0.35 -2.68
C ILE A 118 6.91 -1.10 -1.43
N LYS A 119 6.32 -2.27 -1.12
CA LYS A 119 6.70 -3.07 0.07
C LYS A 119 8.10 -3.65 -0.07
N LEU A 120 8.45 -4.12 -1.27
CA LEU A 120 9.79 -4.64 -1.57
C LEU A 120 10.87 -3.55 -1.43
N SER A 121 10.63 -2.36 -1.94
CA SER A 121 11.53 -1.21 -1.82
C SER A 121 11.79 -0.83 -0.36
N LYS A 122 10.76 -0.84 0.48
CA LYS A 122 10.89 -0.62 1.93
C LYS A 122 11.76 -1.69 2.59
N LYS A 123 11.57 -2.98 2.25
CA LYS A 123 12.33 -4.11 2.84
C LYS A 123 13.83 -4.04 2.51
N ILE A 124 14.19 -3.56 1.31
CA ILE A 124 15.59 -3.38 0.89
C ILE A 124 16.27 -2.28 1.70
N ILE A 125 15.56 -1.21 2.05
CA ILE A 125 16.11 -0.08 2.81
C ILE A 125 16.37 -0.46 4.26
N PHE A 126 15.52 -1.27 4.88
CA PHE A 126 15.70 -1.71 6.27
C PHE A 126 16.76 -2.81 6.46
N ASN A 127 17.10 -3.59 5.42
CA ASN A 127 18.07 -4.68 5.50
C ASN A 127 19.49 -4.26 5.13
N ASN A 128 19.73 -3.04 4.66
CA ASN A 128 21.05 -2.52 4.37
C ASN A 128 21.57 -1.71 5.56
N ASP A 129 22.10 -2.39 6.58
CA ASP A 129 23.08 -1.85 7.54
C ASP A 129 24.41 -1.50 6.82
N ILE A 130 24.33 -0.67 5.79
CA ILE A 130 25.52 -0.07 5.17
C ILE A 130 25.56 1.37 5.64
N LYS A 131 26.48 1.66 6.57
CA LYS A 131 26.90 3.04 6.87
C LYS A 131 27.25 3.73 5.56
N PRO A 132 26.59 4.84 5.19
CA PRO A 132 26.91 5.55 3.97
C PRO A 132 28.30 6.16 4.08
N LYS A 133 29.20 5.81 3.15
CA LYS A 133 30.38 6.66 2.86
C LYS A 133 29.84 7.98 2.25
N PRO A 134 30.32 9.14 2.71
CA PRO A 134 29.96 10.40 2.10
C PRO A 134 30.73 10.52 0.78
N ASP A 135 30.06 10.51 -0.31
CA ASP A 135 30.36 11.03 -1.62
C ASP A 135 29.88 10.08 -2.73
N SER A 136 28.90 10.62 -3.50
CA SER A 136 28.38 10.08 -4.76
C SER A 136 27.28 8.99 -4.69
N MET A 137 26.03 9.41 -4.40
CA MET A 137 24.82 8.79 -5.01
C MET A 137 23.67 9.83 -5.04
N PRO A 138 22.80 9.84 -6.07
CA PRO A 138 21.58 10.63 -6.01
C PRO A 138 20.72 10.08 -4.88
N ASN A 139 20.32 10.98 -3.97
CA ASN A 139 19.67 10.68 -2.70
C ASN A 139 18.48 9.71 -2.83
N GLY A 140 18.66 8.46 -2.40
CA GLY A 140 17.58 7.47 -2.25
C GLY A 140 16.42 7.91 -1.36
N ASP A 141 16.63 8.95 -0.55
CA ASP A 141 15.62 9.69 0.21
C ASP A 141 14.54 10.39 -0.62
N GLU A 142 14.77 10.66 -1.91
CA GLU A 142 13.78 11.35 -2.75
C GLU A 142 12.67 10.44 -3.26
N VAL A 143 12.91 9.15 -3.45
CA VAL A 143 11.89 8.20 -3.94
C VAL A 143 10.87 7.88 -2.86
N LEU A 144 11.27 7.85 -1.58
CA LEU A 144 10.38 7.62 -0.43
C LEU A 144 9.47 8.82 -0.09
N LYS A 145 9.67 9.94 -0.76
CA LYS A 145 8.94 11.20 -0.50
C LYS A 145 7.79 11.44 -1.48
N LYS A 146 7.47 10.48 -2.35
CA LYS A 146 6.39 10.62 -3.35
C LYS A 146 5.28 9.59 -3.11
N ILE A 147 4.03 10.00 -3.34
CA ILE A 147 2.89 9.09 -3.48
C ILE A 147 2.43 9.08 -4.93
N ALA A 148 1.95 7.94 -5.39
CA ALA A 148 1.29 7.81 -6.69
C ALA A 148 -0.22 7.99 -6.50
N LEU A 149 -0.78 9.01 -7.13
CA LEU A 149 -2.20 9.31 -7.11
C LEU A 149 -2.81 8.87 -8.43
N PRO A 150 -3.82 8.00 -8.45
CA PRO A 150 -4.49 7.62 -9.69
C PRO A 150 -5.29 8.80 -10.23
N THR A 151 -5.14 9.07 -11.52
CA THR A 151 -5.88 10.06 -12.30
C THR A 151 -6.59 9.37 -13.46
N GLU A 152 -7.44 10.07 -14.19
CA GLU A 152 -8.14 9.52 -15.36
C GLU A 152 -7.16 9.02 -16.45
N ASN A 153 -5.95 9.58 -16.55
CA ASN A 153 -4.96 9.30 -17.58
C ASN A 153 -3.72 8.54 -17.06
N GLY A 154 -3.78 7.94 -15.84
CA GLY A 154 -2.65 7.23 -15.25
C GLY A 154 -2.36 7.63 -13.82
N TYR A 155 -1.10 7.87 -13.48
CA TYR A 155 -0.69 8.22 -12.12
C TYR A 155 0.03 9.58 -12.09
N GLU A 156 -0.36 10.41 -11.14
CA GLU A 156 0.40 11.60 -10.79
C GLU A 156 1.26 11.32 -9.56
N PHE A 157 2.57 11.58 -9.66
CA PHE A 157 3.50 11.42 -8.55
C PHE A 157 3.64 12.73 -7.78
N LEU A 158 3.15 12.73 -6.55
CA LEU A 158 3.16 13.90 -5.68
C LEU A 158 4.17 13.71 -4.55
N LYS A 159 5.01 14.72 -4.29
CA LYS A 159 5.91 14.71 -3.12
C LYS A 159 5.08 14.77 -1.85
N ILE A 160 5.27 13.83 -0.93
CA ILE A 160 4.55 13.78 0.35
C ILE A 160 4.73 15.08 1.13
N ASN A 161 5.95 15.64 1.12
CA ASN A 161 6.26 16.90 1.77
C ASN A 161 5.63 18.13 1.10
N SER A 162 5.12 18.03 -0.13
CA SER A 162 4.39 19.14 -0.74
C SER A 162 2.92 19.20 -0.32
N ILE A 163 2.40 18.16 0.30
CA ILE A 163 1.00 18.10 0.73
C ILE A 163 0.84 18.79 2.06
N ILE A 164 0.02 19.85 2.10
CA ILE A 164 -0.30 20.59 3.34
C ILE A 164 -1.45 19.90 4.09
N TYR A 165 -2.56 19.66 3.41
CA TYR A 165 -3.71 18.95 3.98
C TYR A 165 -4.58 18.34 2.88
N CYS A 166 -5.46 17.42 3.29
CA CYS A 166 -6.47 16.84 2.42
C CYS A 166 -7.86 17.14 2.99
N GLU A 167 -8.80 17.48 2.10
CA GLU A 167 -10.17 17.83 2.43
C GLU A 167 -11.16 16.89 1.78
N ALA A 168 -12.13 16.36 2.55
CA ALA A 168 -13.21 15.57 2.01
C ALA A 168 -14.23 16.45 1.30
N SER A 169 -14.61 16.06 0.09
CA SER A 169 -15.68 16.68 -0.71
C SER A 169 -16.59 15.60 -1.28
N SER A 170 -17.67 15.25 -0.57
CA SER A 170 -18.56 14.13 -0.91
C SER A 170 -17.78 12.83 -1.09
N ASN A 171 -17.79 12.24 -2.30
CA ASN A 171 -17.04 11.03 -2.67
C ASN A 171 -15.62 11.31 -3.17
N TYR A 172 -15.19 12.57 -3.12
CA TYR A 172 -13.88 13.01 -3.58
C TYR A 172 -13.01 13.45 -2.41
N CYS A 173 -11.72 13.47 -2.63
CA CYS A 173 -10.76 14.08 -1.73
C CYS A 173 -9.97 15.13 -2.51
N LYS A 174 -9.91 16.34 -1.97
CA LYS A 174 -9.09 17.43 -2.48
C LYS A 174 -7.78 17.44 -1.71
N ILE A 175 -6.66 17.32 -2.41
CA ILE A 175 -5.31 17.45 -1.85
C ILE A 175 -4.79 18.85 -2.15
N ILE A 176 -4.35 19.54 -1.11
CA ILE A 176 -3.83 20.92 -1.19
C ILE A 176 -2.33 20.89 -0.98
N CYS A 177 -1.59 21.45 -1.93
CA CYS A 177 -0.13 21.48 -1.96
C CYS A 177 0.45 22.84 -1.66
N ILE A 178 1.74 22.88 -1.29
CA ILE A 178 2.47 24.10 -0.91
C ILE A 178 2.63 25.09 -2.07
N ASP A 179 2.68 24.58 -3.31
CA ASP A 179 2.75 25.39 -4.54
C ASP A 179 1.39 25.97 -4.96
N GLY A 180 0.35 25.78 -4.15
CA GLY A 180 -1.01 26.19 -4.44
C GLY A 180 -1.78 25.23 -5.36
N LYS A 181 -1.16 24.13 -5.79
CA LYS A 181 -1.82 23.10 -6.58
C LYS A 181 -2.90 22.40 -5.77
N GLU A 182 -4.07 22.24 -6.36
CA GLU A 182 -5.20 21.47 -5.83
C GLU A 182 -5.44 20.25 -6.73
N ILE A 183 -5.47 19.06 -6.13
CA ILE A 183 -5.69 17.81 -6.85
C ILE A 183 -6.98 17.19 -6.32
N LEU A 184 -7.96 16.97 -7.20
CA LEU A 184 -9.22 16.33 -6.86
C LEU A 184 -9.14 14.85 -7.26
N LEU A 185 -9.36 13.96 -6.29
CA LEU A 185 -9.32 12.52 -6.49
C LEU A 185 -10.70 11.90 -6.23
N ALA A 186 -11.13 10.99 -7.08
CA ALA A 186 -12.33 10.18 -6.89
C ALA A 186 -12.10 9.07 -5.83
N LYS A 187 -11.61 9.48 -4.65
CA LYS A 187 -11.35 8.62 -3.49
C LYS A 187 -11.82 9.32 -2.22
N THR A 188 -12.21 8.52 -1.23
CA THR A 188 -12.58 9.08 0.08
C THR A 188 -11.34 9.52 0.84
N LEU A 189 -11.52 10.44 1.78
CA LEU A 189 -10.43 10.88 2.66
C LEU A 189 -9.84 9.72 3.50
N LYS A 190 -10.62 8.65 3.76
CA LYS A 190 -10.13 7.43 4.44
C LYS A 190 -9.12 6.70 3.55
N ASN A 191 -9.42 6.49 2.28
CA ASN A 191 -8.51 5.85 1.33
C ASN A 191 -7.20 6.64 1.16
N ILE A 192 -7.27 7.97 1.14
CA ILE A 192 -6.08 8.83 1.07
C ILE A 192 -5.27 8.76 2.37
N GLN A 193 -5.91 8.67 3.52
CA GLN A 193 -5.23 8.50 4.80
C GLN A 193 -4.40 7.21 4.86
N GLU A 194 -4.87 6.13 4.26
CA GLU A 194 -4.17 4.84 4.20
C GLU A 194 -2.91 4.88 3.31
N LEU A 195 -2.88 5.81 2.34
CA LEU A 195 -1.73 6.00 1.45
C LEU A 195 -0.65 6.92 2.04
N LEU A 196 -0.99 7.74 3.05
CA LEU A 196 -0.09 8.74 3.61
C LEU A 196 0.57 8.25 4.90
N PRO A 197 1.84 8.62 5.16
CA PRO A 197 2.55 8.21 6.37
C PRO A 197 1.87 8.73 7.64
N THR A 198 1.53 7.83 8.56
CA THR A 198 0.83 8.15 9.81
C THR A 198 1.66 8.99 10.79
N ASN A 199 2.99 8.98 10.67
CA ASN A 199 3.90 9.83 11.44
C ASN A 199 3.95 11.28 10.94
N LEU A 200 3.46 11.55 9.73
CA LEU A 200 3.41 12.90 9.13
C LEU A 200 1.98 13.43 9.01
N PHE A 201 1.00 12.56 8.84
CA PHE A 201 -0.39 12.95 8.61
C PHE A 201 -1.30 12.49 9.74
N GLN A 202 -2.11 13.43 10.24
CA GLN A 202 -3.09 13.16 11.29
C GLN A 202 -4.50 13.55 10.86
N ARG A 203 -5.45 12.64 11.07
CA ARG A 203 -6.88 12.96 10.93
C ARG A 203 -7.33 13.85 12.09
N ILE A 204 -7.74 15.08 11.80
CA ILE A 204 -8.19 16.05 12.82
C ILE A 204 -9.69 16.26 12.83
N HIS A 205 -10.35 15.95 11.70
CA HIS A 205 -11.80 16.12 11.53
C HIS A 205 -12.35 15.06 10.56
N LYS A 206 -13.66 14.85 10.55
CA LYS A 206 -14.31 13.99 9.55
C LYS A 206 -13.97 14.40 8.11
N SER A 207 -13.68 15.69 7.90
CA SER A 207 -13.39 16.27 6.58
C SER A 207 -11.92 16.65 6.40
N TYR A 208 -11.04 16.54 7.40
CA TYR A 208 -9.67 17.03 7.27
C TYR A 208 -8.62 16.04 7.77
N LEU A 209 -7.60 15.83 6.94
CA LEU A 209 -6.36 15.13 7.22
C LEU A 209 -5.22 16.12 6.98
N VAL A 210 -4.39 16.41 8.01
CA VAL A 210 -3.39 17.47 7.97
C VAL A 210 -1.98 16.90 8.05
N ASN A 211 -1.04 17.50 7.35
CA ASN A 211 0.38 17.26 7.53
C ASN A 211 0.89 18.05 8.74
N LEU A 212 1.38 17.32 9.74
CA LEU A 212 1.83 17.88 11.02
C LEU A 212 2.95 18.91 10.89
N ASN A 213 3.75 18.81 9.83
CA ASN A 213 4.87 19.74 9.58
C ASN A 213 4.40 21.16 9.19
N TYR A 214 3.15 21.31 8.76
CA TYR A 214 2.60 22.60 8.33
C TYR A 214 1.70 23.26 9.38
N ILE A 215 1.58 22.68 10.57
CA ILE A 215 0.81 23.27 11.67
C ILE A 215 1.66 24.37 12.31
N ALA A 216 1.16 25.59 12.28
CA ALA A 216 1.78 26.75 12.94
C ALA A 216 1.29 26.93 14.38
N ARG A 217 -0.01 26.70 14.64
CA ARG A 217 -0.62 26.93 15.94
C ARG A 217 -1.84 26.06 16.17
N PHE A 218 -2.10 25.72 17.43
CA PHE A 218 -3.34 25.09 17.88
C PHE A 218 -4.03 25.97 18.94
N ASP A 219 -5.26 26.40 18.66
CA ASP A 219 -6.10 27.17 19.59
C ASP A 219 -6.99 26.24 20.41
N ARG A 220 -6.92 26.35 21.73
CA ARG A 220 -7.71 25.57 22.69
C ARG A 220 -8.85 26.35 23.32
N THR A 221 -8.85 27.67 23.17
CA THR A 221 -9.65 28.54 24.05
C THR A 221 -11.05 28.79 23.53
N ASN A 222 -11.23 29.15 22.27
CA ASN A 222 -12.55 29.54 21.73
C ASN A 222 -13.07 28.64 20.63
N SER A 223 -12.19 28.06 19.85
CA SER A 223 -12.52 27.09 18.79
C SER A 223 -11.41 26.02 18.79
N LEU A 224 -11.80 24.75 18.72
CA LEU A 224 -10.83 23.69 18.54
C LEU A 224 -10.34 23.73 17.09
N GLU A 225 -9.38 24.61 16.80
CA GLU A 225 -8.86 24.88 15.46
C GLU A 225 -7.33 24.81 15.44
N ILE A 226 -6.79 24.32 14.34
CA ILE A 226 -5.37 24.51 14.01
C ILE A 226 -5.25 25.63 12.98
N GLU A 227 -4.17 26.37 13.07
CA GLU A 227 -3.72 27.30 12.04
C GLU A 227 -2.51 26.72 11.34
N LEU A 228 -2.58 26.69 10.01
CA LEU A 228 -1.50 26.22 9.16
C LEU A 228 -0.54 27.36 8.82
N GLN A 229 0.69 27.04 8.39
CA GLN A 229 1.72 28.03 8.02
C GLN A 229 1.28 28.98 6.89
N ASN A 230 0.32 28.58 6.07
CA ASN A 230 -0.29 29.41 5.03
C ASN A 230 -1.46 30.28 5.53
N GLY A 231 -1.70 30.34 6.87
CA GLY A 231 -2.78 31.10 7.48
C GLY A 231 -4.17 30.42 7.43
N LYS A 232 -4.32 29.28 6.79
CA LYS A 232 -5.59 28.55 6.75
C LYS A 232 -5.91 27.96 8.13
N LYS A 233 -7.14 28.17 8.60
CA LYS A 233 -7.65 27.56 9.83
C LYS A 233 -8.50 26.34 9.53
N LEU A 234 -8.26 25.25 10.24
CA LEU A 234 -8.99 24.00 10.10
C LEU A 234 -9.54 23.53 11.46
N PRO A 235 -10.82 23.10 11.52
CA PRO A 235 -11.42 22.63 12.77
C PRO A 235 -10.87 21.27 13.20
N VAL A 236 -10.66 21.11 14.49
CA VAL A 236 -10.35 19.82 15.13
C VAL A 236 -11.60 19.29 15.80
N SER A 237 -12.05 18.09 15.45
CA SER A 237 -13.22 17.50 16.09
C SER A 237 -12.90 17.12 17.54
N PHE A 238 -13.89 17.24 18.42
CA PHE A 238 -13.75 16.89 19.84
C PHE A 238 -13.20 15.47 20.04
N ARG A 239 -13.65 14.50 19.20
CA ARG A 239 -13.19 13.11 19.25
C ARG A 239 -11.72 12.93 18.86
N GLN A 240 -11.16 13.81 18.04
CA GLN A 240 -9.77 13.71 17.58
C GLN A 240 -8.80 14.56 18.41
N LYS A 241 -9.30 15.39 19.34
CA LYS A 241 -8.50 16.29 20.17
C LYS A 241 -7.39 15.55 20.92
N ASP A 242 -7.75 14.49 21.65
CA ASP A 242 -6.79 13.77 22.49
C ASP A 242 -5.76 13.01 21.64
N ASN A 243 -6.21 12.37 20.56
CA ASN A 243 -5.31 11.72 19.60
C ASN A 243 -4.35 12.73 18.97
N PHE A 244 -4.84 13.89 18.57
CA PHE A 244 -4.03 14.95 18.00
C PHE A 244 -2.97 15.47 19.01
N LEU A 245 -3.35 15.73 20.25
CA LEU A 245 -2.42 16.20 21.27
C LEU A 245 -1.37 15.17 21.67
N ASN A 246 -1.72 13.88 21.66
CA ASN A 246 -0.79 12.80 22.02
C ASN A 246 0.35 12.66 21.01
N VAL A 247 0.14 13.02 19.73
CA VAL A 247 1.20 13.01 18.71
C VAL A 247 2.34 13.97 19.07
N PHE A 248 2.03 15.09 19.74
CA PHE A 248 3.04 16.09 20.14
C PHE A 248 3.63 15.80 21.52
N LYS A 249 2.92 15.09 22.41
CA LYS A 249 3.44 14.74 23.76
C LYS A 249 4.56 13.71 23.70
N ASN A 250 4.57 12.83 22.71
CA ASN A 250 5.58 11.78 22.54
C ASN A 250 6.83 12.23 21.77
N LYS A 251 6.93 13.53 21.45
CA LYS A 251 8.08 14.13 20.73
C LYS A 251 8.88 15.14 21.58
N VAL A 252 8.57 15.26 22.89
CA VAL A 252 9.31 16.08 23.86
C VAL A 252 10.08 15.16 24.81
#